data_cb3dade7d9b2f52f1c146eca2ad771e3
#
_entry.id   cb3dade7d9b2f52f1c146eca2ad771e3
#
_cell.length_a   1.000
_cell.length_b   1.000
_cell.length_c   1.000
_cell.angle_alpha   90.00
_cell.angle_beta   90.00
_cell.angle_gamma   90.00
#
_symmetry.space_group_name_H-M   'P 1'
#
loop_
_entity.id
_entity.type
_entity.pdbx_description
1 polymer ?
#
loop_
_entity_poly.entity_id
_entity_poly.type
_entity_poly.pdbx_seq_one_letter_code
_entity_poly.pdbx_strand_id
1 'polypeptide(L)'
;SSDAVAKLTTSGKPDLLIPDDSKRKFTYNKNGKFKILQITDTHYVAGNPKSSRALDNVIEMLDTEKPDLVIHTGDVVYGKPAEQSIREILAPISERKIPFAVAFGNHDEEFDRTRAQMLDIVMSMPYNINTRIDGIYGESNAVLTLSSSKTGKVDRVFYLFDSNGYSKIKGIK
;
A
#
# COMPACT_ATOMS: atom_id res chain seq x y z
N SER A 1 9.08 11.88 16.43
CA SER A 1 9.21 12.40 17.77
C SER A 1 7.85 12.82 18.33
N SER A 2 7.79 13.35 19.54
CA SER A 2 6.62 13.60 20.40
C SER A 2 5.45 14.41 19.82
N ASP A 3 5.65 15.20 18.78
CA ASP A 3 4.64 16.16 18.30
C ASP A 3 3.46 15.54 17.53
N ALA A 4 3.68 14.44 16.83
CA ALA A 4 2.60 13.74 16.14
C ALA A 4 1.69 12.99 17.12
N VAL A 5 2.27 12.43 18.18
CA VAL A 5 1.53 11.76 19.26
C VAL A 5 0.83 12.78 20.17
N ALA A 6 1.44 13.94 20.42
CA ALA A 6 0.84 15.00 21.22
C ALA A 6 -0.39 15.64 20.56
N LYS A 7 -0.43 15.74 19.22
CA LYS A 7 -1.64 16.21 18.49
C LYS A 7 -2.81 15.24 18.56
N LEU A 8 -2.55 13.95 18.77
CA LEU A 8 -3.59 12.93 18.94
C LEU A 8 -4.25 12.96 20.34
N THR A 9 -3.60 13.59 21.33
CA THR A 9 -4.04 13.54 22.73
C THR A 9 -4.66 14.84 23.26
N THR A 10 -4.61 15.96 22.53
CA THR A 10 -4.95 17.28 23.08
C THR A 10 -6.32 17.83 22.70
N SER A 11 -7.09 17.20 21.82
CA SER A 11 -8.34 17.82 21.34
C SER A 11 -9.64 17.14 21.80
N GLY A 12 -9.60 16.06 22.57
CA GLY A 12 -10.80 15.37 23.07
C GLY A 12 -11.70 14.75 21.98
N LYS A 13 -11.41 15.00 20.70
CA LYS A 13 -11.93 14.27 19.53
C LYS A 13 -10.74 13.77 18.73
N PRO A 14 -10.69 12.48 18.35
CA PRO A 14 -9.67 12.04 17.45
C PRO A 14 -9.82 12.83 16.14
N ASP A 15 -8.86 13.72 15.87
CA ASP A 15 -8.77 14.33 14.55
C ASP A 15 -8.53 13.19 13.57
N LEU A 16 -9.46 13.00 12.67
CA LEU A 16 -9.29 12.09 11.55
C LEU A 16 -8.03 12.53 10.81
N LEU A 17 -7.01 11.67 10.76
CA LEU A 17 -5.83 11.90 9.94
C LEU A 17 -6.28 11.88 8.49
N ILE A 18 -6.58 13.04 7.94
CA ILE A 18 -6.95 13.21 6.55
C ILE A 18 -5.66 13.46 5.77
N PRO A 19 -5.39 12.70 4.69
CA PRO A 19 -4.25 12.97 3.85
C PRO A 19 -4.33 14.40 3.29
N ASP A 20 -3.21 15.11 3.30
CA ASP A 20 -3.12 16.50 2.81
C ASP A 20 -2.95 16.61 1.29
N ASP A 21 -2.68 15.50 0.60
CA ASP A 21 -2.59 15.46 -0.87
C ASP A 21 -3.80 14.77 -1.53
N SER A 22 -4.08 15.18 -2.78
CA SER A 22 -5.22 14.67 -3.56
C SER A 22 -5.06 13.22 -4.02
N LYS A 23 -3.84 12.66 -4.03
CA LYS A 23 -3.57 11.29 -4.50
C LYS A 23 -4.22 10.24 -3.60
N ARG A 24 -4.41 10.57 -2.32
CA ARG A 24 -4.96 9.66 -1.30
C ARG A 24 -6.39 10.00 -0.90
N LYS A 25 -7.02 10.93 -1.63
CA LYS A 25 -8.42 11.33 -1.44
C LYS A 25 -9.25 10.79 -2.59
N PHE A 26 -10.16 9.90 -2.29
CA PHE A 26 -11.05 9.27 -3.25
C PHE A 26 -12.49 9.70 -3.01
N THR A 27 -13.34 9.50 -4.02
CA THR A 27 -14.76 9.82 -3.96
C THR A 27 -15.55 8.67 -4.56
N TYR A 28 -16.67 8.30 -3.95
CA TYR A 28 -17.62 7.37 -4.55
C TYR A 28 -18.04 7.85 -5.93
N ASN A 29 -18.35 6.93 -6.83
CA ASN A 29 -18.98 7.27 -8.09
C ASN A 29 -20.41 7.82 -7.87
N LYS A 30 -21.04 8.31 -8.93
CA LYS A 30 -22.40 8.86 -8.88
C LYS A 30 -23.46 7.89 -8.34
N ASN A 31 -23.19 6.57 -8.40
CA ASN A 31 -24.06 5.53 -7.90
C ASN A 31 -23.75 5.12 -6.46
N GLY A 32 -22.84 5.83 -5.78
CA GLY A 32 -22.41 5.55 -4.41
C GLY A 32 -21.55 4.29 -4.28
N LYS A 33 -20.83 3.91 -5.35
CA LYS A 33 -19.94 2.72 -5.36
C LYS A 33 -18.49 3.12 -5.49
N PHE A 34 -17.63 2.36 -4.86
CA PHE A 34 -16.17 2.41 -5.00
C PHE A 34 -15.61 1.01 -4.77
N LYS A 35 -14.89 0.47 -5.74
CA LYS A 35 -14.38 -0.90 -5.69
C LYS A 35 -12.91 -0.91 -5.31
N ILE A 36 -12.58 -1.59 -4.23
CA ILE A 36 -11.21 -1.83 -3.79
C ILE A 36 -10.87 -3.30 -4.02
N LEU A 37 -9.78 -3.56 -4.72
CA LEU A 37 -9.17 -4.89 -4.82
C LEU A 37 -8.03 -4.98 -3.80
N GLN A 38 -8.15 -5.89 -2.84
CA GLN A 38 -7.07 -6.24 -1.92
C GLN A 38 -6.31 -7.44 -2.46
N ILE A 39 -4.98 -7.32 -2.53
CA ILE A 39 -4.04 -8.38 -2.89
C ILE A 39 -3.08 -8.56 -1.72
N THR A 40 -2.66 -9.79 -1.47
CA THR A 40 -1.69 -10.11 -0.42
C THR A 40 -0.85 -11.32 -0.82
N ASP A 41 0.34 -11.46 -0.24
CA ASP A 41 1.16 -12.67 -0.29
C ASP A 41 1.45 -13.17 -1.72
N THR A 42 1.79 -12.27 -2.62
CA THR A 42 2.15 -12.67 -3.99
C THR A 42 3.49 -13.39 -4.06
N HIS A 43 4.38 -13.12 -3.09
CA HIS A 43 5.69 -13.77 -2.96
C HIS A 43 6.43 -13.87 -4.31
N TYR A 44 6.33 -12.81 -5.11
CA TYR A 44 6.82 -12.83 -6.48
C TYR A 44 8.34 -12.79 -6.54
N VAL A 45 8.91 -13.55 -7.46
CA VAL A 45 10.36 -13.55 -7.76
C VAL A 45 10.56 -13.47 -9.26
N ALA A 46 11.20 -12.41 -9.72
CA ALA A 46 11.50 -12.19 -11.13
C ALA A 46 12.34 -13.35 -11.69
N GLY A 47 11.95 -13.83 -12.88
CA GLY A 47 12.62 -14.94 -13.54
C GLY A 47 12.33 -16.32 -12.95
N ASN A 48 11.52 -16.43 -11.88
CA ASN A 48 11.12 -17.72 -11.34
C ASN A 48 9.82 -18.22 -11.99
N PRO A 49 9.84 -19.35 -12.73
CA PRO A 49 8.64 -19.87 -13.38
C PRO A 49 7.47 -20.15 -12.42
N LYS A 50 7.76 -20.46 -11.14
CA LYS A 50 6.71 -20.68 -10.13
C LYS A 50 5.95 -19.40 -9.78
N SER A 51 6.55 -18.24 -10.01
CA SER A 51 5.93 -16.93 -9.74
C SER A 51 5.03 -16.44 -10.88
N SER A 52 5.13 -17.01 -12.09
CA SER A 52 4.34 -16.58 -13.25
C SER A 52 2.84 -16.63 -12.97
N ARG A 53 2.38 -17.68 -12.27
CA ARG A 53 0.97 -17.84 -11.92
C ARG A 53 0.45 -16.70 -11.03
N ALA A 54 1.27 -16.18 -10.11
CA ALA A 54 0.87 -15.03 -9.29
C ALA A 54 0.64 -13.79 -10.15
N LEU A 55 1.52 -13.54 -11.12
CA LEU A 55 1.38 -12.43 -12.07
C LEU A 55 0.13 -12.60 -12.95
N ASP A 56 -0.09 -13.78 -13.49
CA ASP A 56 -1.27 -14.08 -14.32
C ASP A 56 -2.57 -13.87 -13.54
N ASN A 57 -2.62 -14.33 -12.28
CA ASN A 57 -3.77 -14.13 -11.40
C ASN A 57 -4.03 -12.64 -11.11
N VAL A 58 -2.97 -11.86 -10.87
CA VAL A 58 -3.12 -10.40 -10.66
C VAL A 58 -3.71 -9.76 -11.91
N ILE A 59 -3.19 -10.07 -13.09
CA ILE A 59 -3.69 -9.55 -14.37
C ILE A 59 -5.17 -9.93 -14.57
N GLU A 60 -5.53 -11.18 -14.37
CA GLU A 60 -6.90 -11.66 -14.51
C GLU A 60 -7.87 -10.94 -13.55
N MET A 61 -7.48 -10.78 -12.28
CA MET A 61 -8.30 -10.06 -11.31
C MET A 61 -8.48 -8.58 -11.68
N LEU A 62 -7.42 -7.92 -12.15
CA LEU A 62 -7.51 -6.51 -12.57
C LEU A 62 -8.45 -6.34 -13.77
N ASP A 63 -8.37 -7.23 -14.75
CA ASP A 63 -9.19 -7.15 -15.97
C ASP A 63 -10.66 -7.54 -15.72
N THR A 64 -10.90 -8.47 -14.81
CA THR A 64 -12.24 -8.92 -14.44
C THR A 64 -12.93 -7.92 -13.51
N GLU A 65 -12.25 -7.51 -12.43
CA GLU A 65 -12.85 -6.70 -11.39
C GLU A 65 -12.85 -5.20 -11.70
N LYS A 66 -11.89 -4.72 -12.49
CA LYS A 66 -11.74 -3.30 -12.84
C LYS A 66 -11.88 -2.39 -11.62
N PRO A 67 -10.99 -2.54 -10.61
CA PRO A 67 -11.11 -1.81 -9.36
C PRO A 67 -10.80 -0.32 -9.53
N ASP A 68 -11.34 0.49 -8.62
CA ASP A 68 -11.03 1.92 -8.52
C ASP A 68 -9.73 2.17 -7.74
N LEU A 69 -9.33 1.20 -6.91
CA LEU A 69 -8.13 1.23 -6.07
C LEU A 69 -7.64 -0.19 -5.83
N VAL A 70 -6.33 -0.38 -5.85
CA VAL A 70 -5.68 -1.63 -5.41
C VAL A 70 -4.89 -1.38 -4.12
N ILE A 71 -5.03 -2.26 -3.15
CA ILE A 71 -4.23 -2.27 -1.92
C ILE A 71 -3.52 -3.62 -1.84
N HIS A 72 -2.19 -3.61 -1.86
CA HIS A 72 -1.38 -4.79 -1.57
C HIS A 72 -0.97 -4.77 -0.10
N THR A 73 -1.36 -5.78 0.66
CA THR A 73 -1.18 -5.80 2.12
C THR A 73 0.04 -6.59 2.59
N GLY A 74 1.04 -6.71 1.73
CA GLY A 74 2.37 -7.18 2.10
C GLY A 74 2.76 -8.55 1.55
N ASP A 75 4.01 -8.91 1.84
CA ASP A 75 4.69 -10.07 1.26
C ASP A 75 4.61 -10.09 -0.27
N VAL A 76 4.96 -8.93 -0.83
CA VAL A 76 4.89 -8.68 -2.29
C VAL A 76 5.91 -9.54 -3.00
N VAL A 77 7.14 -9.60 -2.45
CA VAL A 77 8.27 -10.32 -3.03
C VAL A 77 8.84 -11.35 -2.06
N TYR A 78 9.45 -12.41 -2.60
CA TYR A 78 10.10 -13.45 -1.80
C TYR A 78 11.40 -13.93 -2.46
N GLY A 79 12.26 -13.00 -2.89
CA GLY A 79 13.54 -13.36 -3.51
C GLY A 79 14.27 -12.19 -4.15
N LYS A 80 15.43 -12.51 -4.70
CA LYS A 80 16.29 -11.59 -5.47
C LYS A 80 16.04 -11.78 -6.97
N PRO A 81 16.17 -10.70 -7.77
CA PRO A 81 16.36 -9.31 -7.38
C PRO A 81 15.03 -8.68 -6.92
N ALA A 82 15.02 -8.07 -5.72
CA ALA A 82 13.78 -7.55 -5.11
C ALA A 82 13.19 -6.38 -5.89
N GLU A 83 14.03 -5.45 -6.39
CA GLU A 83 13.57 -4.32 -7.18
C GLU A 83 12.86 -4.76 -8.47
N GLN A 84 13.47 -5.65 -9.24
CA GLN A 84 12.86 -6.16 -10.46
C GLN A 84 11.56 -6.91 -10.12
N SER A 85 11.58 -7.72 -9.08
CA SER A 85 10.42 -8.49 -8.66
C SER A 85 9.22 -7.62 -8.30
N ILE A 86 9.42 -6.58 -7.49
CA ILE A 86 8.32 -5.70 -7.10
C ILE A 86 7.80 -4.86 -8.27
N ARG A 87 8.69 -4.41 -9.15
CA ARG A 87 8.28 -3.68 -10.36
C ARG A 87 7.45 -4.57 -11.29
N GLU A 88 7.86 -5.81 -11.52
CA GLU A 88 7.15 -6.74 -12.41
C GLU A 88 5.75 -7.09 -11.89
N ILE A 89 5.61 -7.42 -10.61
CA ILE A 89 4.30 -7.82 -10.06
C ILE A 89 3.32 -6.65 -9.94
N LEU A 90 3.81 -5.42 -9.73
CA LEU A 90 2.97 -4.23 -9.61
C LEU A 90 2.75 -3.50 -10.96
N ALA A 91 3.57 -3.76 -11.99
CA ALA A 91 3.46 -3.12 -13.30
C ALA A 91 2.05 -3.23 -13.92
N PRO A 92 1.35 -4.37 -13.88
CA PRO A 92 0.01 -4.48 -14.44
C PRO A 92 -1.00 -3.47 -13.86
N ILE A 93 -0.82 -3.06 -12.59
CA ILE A 93 -1.68 -2.08 -11.93
C ILE A 93 -1.39 -0.68 -12.49
N SER A 94 -0.09 -0.29 -12.53
CA SER A 94 0.36 0.98 -13.10
C SER A 94 -0.03 1.15 -14.57
N GLU A 95 0.14 0.10 -15.37
CA GLU A 95 -0.18 0.10 -16.81
C GLU A 95 -1.66 0.32 -17.07
N ARG A 96 -2.53 -0.17 -16.18
CA ARG A 96 -3.98 0.05 -16.22
C ARG A 96 -4.41 1.39 -15.64
N LYS A 97 -3.45 2.23 -15.21
CA LYS A 97 -3.70 3.53 -14.61
C LYS A 97 -4.61 3.47 -13.37
N ILE A 98 -4.48 2.41 -12.61
CA ILE A 98 -5.24 2.21 -11.39
C ILE A 98 -4.40 2.72 -10.21
N PRO A 99 -4.93 3.60 -9.35
CA PRO A 99 -4.25 3.99 -8.11
C PRO A 99 -3.99 2.77 -7.22
N PHE A 100 -2.82 2.72 -6.60
CA PHE A 100 -2.51 1.62 -5.70
C PHE A 100 -1.60 2.03 -4.56
N ALA A 101 -1.80 1.37 -3.42
CA ALA A 101 -0.95 1.47 -2.24
C ALA A 101 -0.41 0.09 -1.86
N VAL A 102 0.77 0.10 -1.23
CA VAL A 102 1.40 -1.10 -0.67
C VAL A 102 1.66 -0.87 0.81
N ALA A 103 1.23 -1.80 1.66
CA ALA A 103 1.70 -1.92 3.03
C ALA A 103 2.59 -3.17 3.09
N PHE A 104 3.87 -3.00 3.43
CA PHE A 104 4.82 -4.10 3.38
C PHE A 104 4.57 -5.15 4.47
N GLY A 105 4.79 -6.41 4.09
CA GLY A 105 4.86 -7.56 4.99
C GLY A 105 6.26 -7.77 5.56
N ASN A 106 6.45 -8.87 6.28
CA ASN A 106 7.73 -9.15 6.93
C ASN A 106 8.83 -9.60 5.95
N HIS A 107 8.46 -10.17 4.80
CA HIS A 107 9.42 -10.67 3.82
C HIS A 107 9.96 -9.60 2.86
N ASP A 108 9.33 -8.44 2.77
CA ASP A 108 9.65 -7.43 1.75
C ASP A 108 11.02 -6.75 1.93
N GLU A 109 11.69 -6.93 3.08
CA GLU A 109 13.03 -6.40 3.35
C GLU A 109 14.12 -7.47 3.56
N GLU A 110 13.81 -8.75 3.35
CA GLU A 110 14.72 -9.85 3.68
C GLU A 110 15.85 -10.07 2.66
N PHE A 111 15.80 -9.41 1.52
CA PHE A 111 16.69 -9.73 0.39
C PHE A 111 17.75 -8.67 0.13
N ASP A 112 17.75 -8.07 -1.05
CA ASP A 112 18.79 -7.16 -1.51
C ASP A 112 18.38 -5.68 -1.52
N ARG A 113 17.28 -5.36 -0.85
CA ARG A 113 16.81 -3.99 -0.63
C ARG A 113 16.29 -3.85 0.79
N THR A 114 16.57 -2.69 1.39
CA THR A 114 15.96 -2.31 2.67
C THR A 114 14.49 -1.92 2.46
N ARG A 115 13.71 -1.93 3.53
CA ARG A 115 12.31 -1.51 3.52
C ARG A 115 12.13 -0.08 2.99
N ALA A 116 13.01 0.85 3.41
CA ALA A 116 13.01 2.21 2.90
C ALA A 116 13.28 2.28 1.39
N GLN A 117 14.25 1.50 0.89
CA GLN A 117 14.54 1.40 -0.55
C GLN A 117 13.36 0.77 -1.32
N MET A 118 12.71 -0.23 -0.75
CA MET A 118 11.50 -0.81 -1.36
C MET A 118 10.37 0.22 -1.46
N LEU A 119 10.17 1.06 -0.44
CA LEU A 119 9.20 2.14 -0.50
C LEU A 119 9.56 3.16 -1.59
N ASP A 120 10.82 3.57 -1.72
CA ASP A 120 11.26 4.48 -2.78
C ASP A 120 10.98 3.91 -4.17
N ILE A 121 11.21 2.61 -4.37
CA ILE A 121 10.90 1.91 -5.62
C ILE A 121 9.41 1.97 -5.93
N VAL A 122 8.57 1.62 -4.96
CA VAL A 122 7.11 1.62 -5.11
C VAL A 122 6.60 3.04 -5.39
N MET A 123 7.07 4.04 -4.65
CA MET A 123 6.69 5.45 -4.84
C MET A 123 7.12 6.00 -6.21
N SER A 124 8.16 5.44 -6.83
CA SER A 124 8.60 5.83 -8.19
C SER A 124 7.68 5.31 -9.30
N MET A 125 6.79 4.36 -9.00
CA MET A 125 5.91 3.76 -10.01
C MET A 125 4.71 4.66 -10.30
N PRO A 126 4.32 4.82 -11.57
CA PRO A 126 3.12 5.57 -11.92
C PRO A 126 1.87 5.04 -11.20
N TYR A 127 1.00 5.94 -10.77
CA TYR A 127 -0.24 5.65 -10.04
C TYR A 127 -0.07 5.08 -8.63
N ASN A 128 1.15 4.90 -8.14
CA ASN A 128 1.36 4.63 -6.73
C ASN A 128 0.97 5.84 -5.87
N ILE A 129 0.28 5.58 -4.76
CA ILE A 129 -0.22 6.61 -3.85
C ILE A 129 0.41 6.54 -2.46
N ASN A 130 1.43 5.68 -2.26
CA ASN A 130 2.20 5.69 -1.03
C ASN A 130 2.89 7.04 -0.85
N THR A 131 3.11 7.41 0.40
CA THR A 131 3.96 8.52 0.80
C THR A 131 4.72 8.12 2.05
N ARG A 132 5.87 8.74 2.26
CA ARG A 132 6.61 8.56 3.52
C ARG A 132 5.93 9.39 4.61
N ILE A 133 5.65 8.76 5.75
CA ILE A 133 5.11 9.43 6.93
C ILE A 133 6.17 9.39 8.02
N ASP A 134 6.72 10.55 8.35
CA ASP A 134 7.76 10.67 9.36
C ASP A 134 7.18 10.55 10.78
N GLY A 135 8.01 10.04 11.70
CA GLY A 135 7.70 10.04 13.13
C GLY A 135 6.84 8.87 13.61
N ILE A 136 6.47 7.94 12.74
CA ILE A 136 5.82 6.68 13.11
C ILE A 136 6.66 5.48 12.70
N TYR A 137 6.48 4.37 13.40
CA TYR A 137 7.19 3.14 13.11
C TYR A 137 6.65 2.48 11.83
N GLY A 138 7.55 1.98 10.97
CA GLY A 138 7.22 1.44 9.65
C GLY A 138 7.43 2.47 8.53
N GLU A 139 7.61 1.98 7.32
CA GLU A 139 7.93 2.81 6.14
C GLU A 139 6.69 3.04 5.26
N SER A 140 5.84 2.02 5.10
CA SER A 140 4.74 2.01 4.15
C SER A 140 3.36 2.31 4.75
N ASN A 141 3.33 2.93 5.94
CA ASN A 141 2.07 3.40 6.51
C ASN A 141 1.37 4.39 5.58
N ALA A 142 0.06 4.30 5.47
CA ALA A 142 -0.72 5.20 4.64
C ALA A 142 -2.09 5.48 5.23
N VAL A 143 -2.63 6.65 4.92
CA VAL A 143 -4.01 7.04 5.25
C VAL A 143 -4.72 7.43 3.96
N LEU A 144 -5.84 6.80 3.68
CA LEU A 144 -6.68 7.05 2.51
C LEU A 144 -8.06 7.47 2.96
N THR A 145 -8.68 8.39 2.24
CA THR A 145 -10.04 8.82 2.52
C THR A 145 -10.95 8.59 1.33
N LEU A 146 -12.19 8.24 1.62
CA LEU A 146 -13.25 8.06 0.65
C LEU A 146 -14.43 8.97 1.03
N SER A 147 -14.78 9.87 0.14
CA SER A 147 -15.78 10.90 0.36
C SER A 147 -17.07 10.62 -0.39
N SER A 148 -18.17 11.13 0.15
CA SER A 148 -19.47 11.09 -0.52
C SER A 148 -19.44 11.92 -1.80
N SER A 149 -19.89 11.35 -2.91
CA SER A 149 -20.07 12.07 -4.18
C SER A 149 -21.18 13.12 -4.13
N LYS A 150 -22.08 13.03 -3.15
CA LYS A 150 -23.21 13.96 -2.98
C LYS A 150 -22.86 15.16 -2.11
N THR A 151 -22.11 14.93 -1.03
CA THR A 151 -21.82 15.97 -0.02
C THR A 151 -20.38 16.43 0.01
N GLY A 152 -19.46 15.69 -0.62
CA GLY A 152 -18.01 15.92 -0.52
C GLY A 152 -17.41 15.61 0.85
N LYS A 153 -18.22 15.22 1.84
CA LYS A 153 -17.73 14.90 3.18
C LYS A 153 -17.08 13.52 3.20
N VAL A 154 -16.01 13.38 3.99
CA VAL A 154 -15.37 12.10 4.22
C VAL A 154 -16.35 11.13 4.87
N ASP A 155 -16.50 9.97 4.27
CA ASP A 155 -17.38 8.88 4.73
C ASP A 155 -16.60 7.72 5.32
N ARG A 156 -15.43 7.41 4.74
CA ARG A 156 -14.54 6.34 5.21
C ARG A 156 -13.09 6.80 5.25
N VAL A 157 -12.37 6.28 6.23
CA VAL A 157 -10.91 6.41 6.34
C VAL A 157 -10.32 5.02 6.39
N PHE A 158 -9.30 4.79 5.59
CA PHE A 158 -8.53 3.54 5.56
C PHE A 158 -7.15 3.83 6.12
N TYR A 159 -6.77 3.11 7.16
CA TYR A 159 -5.43 3.13 7.71
C TYR A 159 -4.70 1.86 7.28
N LEU A 160 -3.60 2.02 6.57
CA LEU A 160 -2.69 0.95 6.22
C LEU A 160 -1.53 1.01 7.22
N PHE A 161 -1.31 -0.07 7.93
CA PHE A 161 -0.25 -0.16 8.92
C PHE A 161 0.86 -1.07 8.42
N ASP A 162 2.08 -0.55 8.47
CA ASP A 162 3.29 -1.31 8.29
C ASP A 162 3.77 -1.80 9.66
N SER A 163 3.57 -3.08 9.94
CA SER A 163 3.98 -3.70 11.21
C SER A 163 5.47 -4.05 11.26
N ASN A 164 6.21 -3.74 10.19
CA ASN A 164 7.62 -4.09 10.01
C ASN A 164 7.89 -5.61 9.89
N GLY A 165 9.20 -5.94 9.86
CA GLY A 165 9.68 -7.31 9.86
C GLY A 165 9.74 -7.93 11.25
N TYR A 166 10.56 -8.96 11.36
CA TYR A 166 10.73 -9.69 12.63
C TYR A 166 11.36 -8.83 13.73
N SER A 167 11.02 -9.16 14.96
CA SER A 167 11.63 -8.54 16.13
C SER A 167 13.16 -8.68 16.09
N LYS A 168 13.87 -7.59 16.36
CA LYS A 168 15.34 -7.60 16.56
C LYS A 168 15.74 -8.01 17.97
N ILE A 169 14.78 -8.21 18.85
CA ILE A 169 15.00 -8.67 20.23
C ILE A 169 15.15 -10.18 20.22
N LYS A 170 16.32 -10.67 20.66
CA LYS A 170 16.61 -12.12 20.70
C LYS A 170 15.56 -12.85 21.55
N GLY A 171 14.93 -13.86 20.97
CA GLY A 171 13.93 -14.70 21.65
C GLY A 171 12.47 -14.24 21.52
N ILE A 172 12.20 -13.13 20.85
CA ILE A 172 10.86 -12.70 20.46
C ILE A 172 10.68 -13.00 18.96
N LYS A 173 9.65 -13.75 18.63
CA LYS A 173 9.23 -13.99 17.23
C LYS A 173 8.08 -13.07 16.89
#